data_b1141a170629fb913825075ed3af07b1
#
_entry.id   b1141a170629fb913825075ed3af07b1
#
_cell.length_a   1.000
_cell.length_b   1.000
_cell.length_c   1.000
_cell.angle_alpha   90.00
_cell.angle_beta   90.00
_cell.angle_gamma   90.00
#
_symmetry.space_group_name_H-M   'P 1'
#
loop_
_entity.id
_entity.type
_entity.pdbx_description
1 polymer ?
#
loop_
_entity_poly.entity_id
_entity_poly.type
_entity_poly.pdbx_seq_one_letter_code
_entity_poly.pdbx_strand_id
1 'polypeptide(L)'
;MKTFKYLFVSTTFIGLSLIVLTPYKLFAQDIRKPQKITMEESSNFKLKYGVGLSTRYLWRGLDLAKAPTLEPYGIAQLNHFELSVYGVYGLYESAPKNPDFDRLTDPTNFFAQRIAFTEVITNIYYNILAKFGTFRLGITDYHFPDQYIGYQVKDSTGAVIRYAYKIPRWLNWDGDGKGAHTLELNLEFTGTEKFPLWLLFAINVHNDPDNAIYLEAGYIFNLLQNKLTIWGGGTIGASRWYQFHYESSDPTKQLKEGNALTNFGIAFSREVYIESWLILNFSLQDVIDFYEERNTILFSTTLKIE
;
A
#
# COMPACT_ATOMS: atom_id res chain seq x y z
N MET A 1 -12.70 -19.98 22.45
CA MET A 1 -11.37 -20.01 23.09
C MET A 1 -10.24 -19.73 22.07
N LYS A 2 -10.43 -18.74 21.16
CA LYS A 2 -9.43 -18.33 20.14
C LYS A 2 -8.76 -16.98 20.45
N THR A 3 -9.19 -16.28 21.48
CA THR A 3 -8.83 -14.86 21.76
C THR A 3 -7.46 -14.67 22.41
N PHE A 4 -6.76 -15.72 22.81
CA PHE A 4 -5.51 -15.60 23.59
C PHE A 4 -4.20 -15.64 22.79
N LYS A 5 -4.23 -15.93 21.48
CA LYS A 5 -3.02 -15.98 20.66
C LYS A 5 -2.44 -14.62 20.31
N TYR A 6 -3.24 -13.57 20.32
CA TYR A 6 -2.83 -12.22 19.89
C TYR A 6 -2.13 -11.41 20.99
N LEU A 7 -2.28 -11.79 22.25
CA LEU A 7 -1.67 -11.07 23.37
C LEU A 7 -0.14 -11.29 23.48
N PHE A 8 0.37 -12.36 22.90
CA PHE A 8 1.80 -12.71 23.04
C PHE A 8 2.72 -11.94 22.06
N VAL A 9 2.18 -11.47 20.92
CA VAL A 9 2.96 -10.73 19.90
C VAL A 9 3.23 -9.30 20.33
N SER A 10 2.30 -8.68 21.11
CA SER A 10 2.44 -7.29 21.58
C SER A 10 3.57 -7.10 22.60
N THR A 11 3.89 -8.12 23.41
CA THR A 11 4.98 -8.05 24.39
C THR A 11 6.38 -8.06 23.76
N THR A 12 6.54 -8.69 22.60
CA THR A 12 7.82 -8.69 21.88
C THR A 12 8.10 -7.32 21.24
N PHE A 13 7.06 -6.61 20.84
CA PHE A 13 7.18 -5.26 20.27
C PHE A 13 7.64 -4.21 21.29
N ILE A 14 7.14 -4.29 22.53
CA ILE A 14 7.55 -3.41 23.63
C ILE A 14 9.02 -3.66 23.99
N GLY A 15 9.49 -4.89 23.98
CA GLY A 15 10.89 -5.26 24.24
C GLY A 15 11.86 -4.74 23.16
N LEU A 16 11.49 -4.83 21.89
CA LEU A 16 12.28 -4.29 20.77
C LEU A 16 12.32 -2.76 20.78
N SER A 17 11.23 -2.11 21.16
CA SER A 17 11.14 -0.64 21.24
C SER A 17 12.07 -0.07 22.30
N LEU A 18 12.33 -0.79 23.39
CA LEU A 18 13.26 -0.36 24.46
C LEU A 18 14.74 -0.47 24.05
N ILE A 19 15.10 -1.38 23.15
CA ILE A 19 16.48 -1.51 22.63
C ILE A 19 16.79 -0.40 21.63
N VAL A 20 15.78 0.15 20.94
CA VAL A 20 15.93 1.23 19.94
C VAL A 20 16.00 2.62 20.58
N LEU A 21 15.80 2.76 21.90
CA LEU A 21 15.91 4.03 22.63
C LEU A 21 17.36 4.49 22.90
N THR A 22 18.39 3.71 22.53
CA THR A 22 19.76 4.19 22.47
C THR A 22 19.94 5.16 21.29
N PRO A 23 20.86 6.17 21.37
CA PRO A 23 20.84 7.36 20.52
C PRO A 23 21.25 7.19 19.05
N TYR A 24 21.14 5.99 18.50
CA TYR A 24 21.35 5.73 17.09
C TYR A 24 20.02 5.85 16.32
N LYS A 25 19.98 6.80 15.43
CA LYS A 25 18.87 7.26 14.58
C LYS A 25 18.40 6.20 13.59
N LEU A 26 17.16 5.69 13.68
CA LEU A 26 16.47 4.75 12.76
C LEU A 26 14.98 5.17 12.58
N PHE A 27 14.23 4.97 11.71
CA PHE A 27 13.86 5.27 10.32
C PHE A 27 12.40 4.94 9.97
N ALA A 28 11.70 5.66 9.05
CA ALA A 28 10.28 5.51 8.76
C ALA A 28 9.80 5.85 7.37
N GLN A 29 8.98 5.01 6.77
CA GLN A 29 8.17 5.39 5.61
C GLN A 29 7.01 6.32 6.02
N ASP A 30 6.87 7.43 5.30
CA ASP A 30 5.83 8.42 5.52
C ASP A 30 5.06 8.60 4.21
N ILE A 31 4.13 7.70 3.98
CA ILE A 31 3.29 7.75 2.78
C ILE A 31 2.19 8.81 2.92
N ARG A 32 1.87 9.25 4.18
CA ARG A 32 0.76 10.17 4.44
C ARG A 32 1.11 11.19 5.50
N LYS A 33 2.04 12.11 5.21
CA LYS A 33 2.20 13.31 6.06
C LYS A 33 1.09 14.30 5.82
N PRO A 34 0.55 14.90 6.91
CA PRO A 34 -0.08 16.20 6.80
C PRO A 34 0.94 17.20 6.26
N GLN A 35 0.87 17.55 4.98
CA GLN A 35 1.70 18.63 4.46
C GLN A 35 1.25 19.94 5.11
N LYS A 36 2.16 20.57 5.85
CA LYS A 36 1.95 21.94 6.31
C LYS A 36 2.05 22.84 5.09
N ILE A 37 0.91 23.13 4.46
CA ILE A 37 0.84 24.16 3.45
C ILE A 37 0.85 25.50 4.20
N THR A 38 2.04 26.02 4.48
CA THR A 38 2.18 27.40 4.91
C THR A 38 1.87 28.29 3.72
N MET A 39 0.91 29.22 3.90
CA MET A 39 0.65 30.28 2.93
C MET A 39 1.80 31.32 2.98
N GLU A 40 2.99 30.95 2.53
CA GLU A 40 4.04 31.90 2.21
C GLU A 40 4.09 32.10 0.70
N GLU A 41 3.90 33.34 0.31
CA GLU A 41 3.97 33.82 -1.09
C GLU A 41 5.41 33.76 -1.63
N SER A 42 5.87 32.56 -2.02
CA SER A 42 7.02 32.43 -2.89
C SER A 42 6.88 31.19 -3.75
N SER A 43 6.88 31.38 -5.04
CA SER A 43 6.68 30.42 -6.15
C SER A 43 5.60 29.36 -5.88
N ASN A 44 4.47 29.51 -6.56
CA ASN A 44 3.31 28.61 -6.48
C ASN A 44 3.59 27.15 -6.87
N PHE A 45 4.84 26.81 -7.18
CA PHE A 45 5.27 25.48 -7.61
C PHE A 45 6.27 24.87 -6.63
N LYS A 46 6.00 23.65 -6.22
CA LYS A 46 6.90 22.82 -5.37
C LYS A 46 7.09 21.47 -6.04
N LEU A 47 8.32 20.99 -6.04
CA LEU A 47 8.67 19.66 -6.53
C LEU A 47 9.39 18.89 -5.41
N LYS A 48 8.92 17.67 -5.13
CA LYS A 48 9.53 16.73 -4.20
C LYS A 48 9.71 15.41 -4.90
N TYR A 49 10.80 14.73 -4.65
CA TYR A 49 11.02 13.39 -5.18
C TYR A 49 11.92 12.58 -4.26
N GLY A 50 11.92 11.29 -4.47
CA GLY A 50 12.72 10.40 -3.65
C GLY A 50 12.63 8.95 -4.07
N VAL A 51 13.27 8.11 -3.29
CA VAL A 51 13.26 6.67 -3.49
C VAL A 51 13.19 5.95 -2.14
N GLY A 52 12.26 5.01 -2.04
CA GLY A 52 12.11 4.10 -0.90
C GLY A 52 12.68 2.72 -1.18
N LEU A 53 13.07 2.05 -0.12
CA LEU A 53 13.36 0.61 -0.06
C LEU A 53 12.55 0.03 1.09
N SER A 54 11.76 -0.99 0.82
CA SER A 54 10.97 -1.70 1.83
C SER A 54 11.26 -3.19 1.81
N THR A 55 11.14 -3.86 2.94
CA THR A 55 11.28 -5.33 3.00
C THR A 55 10.12 -6.06 2.34
N ARG A 56 8.97 -5.38 2.23
CA ARG A 56 7.74 -5.83 1.59
C ARG A 56 6.92 -4.62 1.14
N TYR A 57 5.97 -4.83 0.27
CA TYR A 57 4.97 -3.82 -0.05
C TYR A 57 3.59 -4.24 0.48
N LEU A 58 3.12 -3.49 1.47
CA LEU A 58 1.77 -3.63 2.02
C LEU A 58 0.90 -2.44 1.57
N TRP A 59 -0.24 -2.76 0.99
CA TRP A 59 -1.23 -1.77 0.62
C TRP A 59 -2.56 -2.07 1.30
N ARG A 60 -3.00 -1.19 2.20
CA ARG A 60 -4.26 -1.35 2.96
C ARG A 60 -4.43 -2.73 3.64
N GLY A 61 -3.34 -3.27 4.19
CA GLY A 61 -3.28 -4.58 4.81
C GLY A 61 -2.91 -5.73 3.86
N LEU A 62 -3.12 -5.56 2.57
CA LEU A 62 -2.77 -6.57 1.57
C LEU A 62 -1.26 -6.63 1.35
N ASP A 63 -0.68 -7.82 1.45
CA ASP A 63 0.74 -8.07 1.18
C ASP A 63 0.96 -8.34 -0.31
N LEU A 64 1.04 -7.26 -1.09
CA LEU A 64 1.10 -7.31 -2.55
C LEU A 64 2.48 -7.73 -3.07
N ALA A 65 3.57 -7.37 -2.39
CA ALA A 65 4.90 -7.85 -2.73
C ALA A 65 5.56 -8.50 -1.50
N LYS A 66 5.62 -9.83 -1.51
CA LYS A 66 6.29 -10.64 -0.46
C LYS A 66 7.81 -10.65 -0.59
N ALA A 67 8.39 -9.63 -1.18
CA ALA A 67 9.81 -9.42 -1.47
C ALA A 67 10.20 -7.98 -1.23
N PRO A 68 11.47 -7.66 -1.03
CA PRO A 68 11.92 -6.28 -0.99
C PRO A 68 11.54 -5.52 -2.25
N THR A 69 11.16 -4.24 -2.06
CA THR A 69 10.69 -3.35 -3.13
C THR A 69 11.53 -2.09 -3.21
N LEU A 70 11.69 -1.58 -4.43
CA LEU A 70 12.20 -0.25 -4.73
C LEU A 70 11.01 0.65 -5.06
N GLU A 71 10.91 1.81 -4.42
CA GLU A 71 9.73 2.67 -4.45
C GLU A 71 10.12 4.13 -4.79
N PRO A 72 10.45 4.43 -6.07
CA PRO A 72 10.67 5.80 -6.51
C PRO A 72 9.37 6.59 -6.52
N TYR A 73 9.45 7.89 -6.21
CA TYR A 73 8.29 8.77 -6.29
C TYR A 73 8.65 10.19 -6.69
N GLY A 74 7.66 10.90 -7.24
CA GLY A 74 7.71 12.34 -7.51
C GLY A 74 6.37 12.98 -7.17
N ILE A 75 6.42 14.20 -6.61
CA ILE A 75 5.26 14.99 -6.24
C ILE A 75 5.49 16.41 -6.76
N ALA A 76 4.61 16.86 -7.64
CA ALA A 76 4.56 18.23 -8.12
C ALA A 76 3.30 18.93 -7.58
N GLN A 77 3.47 20.07 -6.94
CA GLN A 77 2.38 20.87 -6.40
C GLN A 77 2.37 22.25 -7.04
N LEU A 78 1.22 22.65 -7.54
CA LEU A 78 0.97 23.98 -8.08
C LEU A 78 -0.28 24.58 -7.42
N ASN A 79 -0.11 25.54 -6.54
CA ASN A 79 -1.20 26.10 -5.72
C ASN A 79 -1.94 25.01 -4.94
N HIS A 80 -3.23 24.81 -5.27
CA HIS A 80 -4.09 23.79 -4.68
C HIS A 80 -3.99 22.43 -5.38
N PHE A 81 -3.41 22.37 -6.58
CA PHE A 81 -3.28 21.12 -7.31
C PHE A 81 -2.01 20.38 -6.94
N GLU A 82 -2.11 19.08 -6.85
CA GLU A 82 -1.00 18.16 -6.63
C GLU A 82 -1.10 16.99 -7.62
N LEU A 83 0.01 16.70 -8.27
CA LEU A 83 0.23 15.49 -9.05
C LEU A 83 1.32 14.70 -8.37
N SER A 84 1.06 13.41 -8.10
CA SER A 84 2.09 12.52 -7.60
C SER A 84 2.13 11.22 -8.38
N VAL A 85 3.33 10.68 -8.54
CA VAL A 85 3.57 9.39 -9.18
C VAL A 85 4.47 8.58 -8.26
N TYR A 86 4.06 7.34 -7.98
CA TYR A 86 4.80 6.37 -7.21
C TYR A 86 4.99 5.11 -8.05
N GLY A 87 6.21 4.58 -8.08
CA GLY A 87 6.49 3.25 -8.62
C GLY A 87 6.72 2.27 -7.49
N VAL A 88 6.27 1.03 -7.64
CA VAL A 88 6.60 -0.08 -6.75
C VAL A 88 7.17 -1.21 -7.58
N TYR A 89 8.41 -1.57 -7.33
CA TYR A 89 9.14 -2.58 -8.08
C TYR A 89 9.71 -3.64 -7.14
N GLY A 90 9.16 -4.84 -7.16
CA GLY A 90 9.72 -6.00 -6.46
C GLY A 90 11.12 -6.31 -6.98
N LEU A 91 12.09 -6.48 -6.10
CA LEU A 91 13.49 -6.70 -6.48
C LEU A 91 13.79 -8.13 -6.92
N TYR A 92 12.92 -9.06 -6.57
CA TYR A 92 12.98 -10.44 -7.07
C TYR A 92 11.60 -11.11 -7.05
N GLU A 93 11.51 -12.22 -7.75
CA GLU A 93 10.28 -13.02 -7.77
C GLU A 93 10.07 -13.71 -6.42
N SER A 94 8.95 -13.44 -5.78
CA SER A 94 8.54 -14.16 -4.58
C SER A 94 7.89 -15.50 -4.99
N ALA A 95 8.72 -16.52 -5.23
CA ALA A 95 8.21 -17.85 -5.57
C ALA A 95 7.68 -18.57 -4.32
N PRO A 96 6.45 -19.07 -4.28
CA PRO A 96 6.06 -20.06 -3.28
C PRO A 96 6.91 -21.34 -3.45
N LYS A 97 7.35 -21.94 -2.34
CA LYS A 97 8.21 -23.13 -2.33
C LYS A 97 7.60 -24.35 -3.02
N ASN A 98 6.32 -24.34 -3.29
CA ASN A 98 5.62 -25.44 -3.95
C ASN A 98 4.61 -24.86 -4.95
N PRO A 99 4.86 -24.92 -6.27
CA PRO A 99 3.93 -24.40 -7.25
C PRO A 99 2.79 -25.38 -7.42
N ASP A 100 1.69 -25.13 -6.75
CA ASP A 100 0.41 -25.70 -7.18
C ASP A 100 0.02 -24.97 -8.46
N PHE A 101 0.48 -25.50 -9.59
CA PHE A 101 0.32 -24.92 -10.91
C PHE A 101 -1.15 -24.82 -11.35
N ASP A 102 -2.04 -25.54 -10.69
CA ASP A 102 -3.46 -25.51 -11.04
C ASP A 102 -4.10 -24.13 -10.74
N ARG A 103 -3.49 -23.35 -9.86
CA ARG A 103 -3.91 -21.95 -9.62
C ARG A 103 -3.46 -20.96 -10.69
N LEU A 104 -2.49 -21.28 -11.53
CA LEU A 104 -2.08 -20.44 -12.67
C LEU A 104 -3.08 -20.46 -13.83
N THR A 105 -4.04 -21.38 -13.81
CA THR A 105 -5.06 -21.51 -14.87
C THR A 105 -6.32 -20.71 -14.59
N ASP A 106 -6.46 -20.12 -13.40
CA ASP A 106 -7.55 -19.21 -13.09
C ASP A 106 -7.18 -17.78 -13.52
N PRO A 107 -7.76 -17.27 -14.62
CA PRO A 107 -7.48 -15.90 -15.09
C PRO A 107 -7.96 -14.84 -14.09
N THR A 108 -8.80 -15.21 -13.09
CA THR A 108 -9.25 -14.32 -12.04
C THR A 108 -8.24 -14.23 -10.89
N ASN A 109 -7.26 -15.13 -10.84
CA ASN A 109 -6.25 -15.18 -9.79
C ASN A 109 -5.03 -14.34 -10.15
N PHE A 110 -5.25 -13.03 -10.28
CA PHE A 110 -4.26 -12.02 -10.65
C PHE A 110 -3.01 -12.04 -9.76
N PHE A 111 -3.16 -12.45 -8.51
CA PHE A 111 -2.09 -12.39 -7.52
C PHE A 111 -1.33 -13.70 -7.25
N ALA A 112 -1.73 -14.81 -7.86
CA ALA A 112 -1.06 -16.11 -7.66
C ALA A 112 0.25 -16.27 -8.45
N GLN A 113 0.73 -15.18 -9.05
CA GLN A 113 1.81 -15.25 -10.00
C GLN A 113 3.16 -15.00 -9.32
N ARG A 114 4.16 -15.80 -9.72
CA ARG A 114 5.56 -15.69 -9.31
C ARG A 114 6.26 -14.57 -10.07
N ILE A 115 6.01 -13.33 -9.66
CA ILE A 115 6.49 -12.20 -10.43
C ILE A 115 7.12 -11.21 -9.47
N ALA A 116 8.13 -10.51 -9.92
CA ALA A 116 8.51 -9.26 -9.33
C ALA A 116 7.31 -8.31 -9.47
N PHE A 117 6.67 -7.99 -8.34
CA PHE A 117 5.52 -7.09 -8.32
C PHE A 117 5.88 -5.75 -8.96
N THR A 118 5.02 -5.25 -9.82
CA THR A 118 5.20 -3.95 -10.44
C THR A 118 3.89 -3.19 -10.44
N GLU A 119 3.91 -1.99 -9.89
CA GLU A 119 2.77 -1.08 -9.85
C GLU A 119 3.25 0.35 -10.07
N VAL A 120 2.44 1.14 -10.76
CA VAL A 120 2.60 2.60 -10.86
C VAL A 120 1.33 3.25 -10.37
N ILE A 121 1.43 4.08 -9.34
CA ILE A 121 0.30 4.79 -8.74
C ILE A 121 0.40 6.25 -9.14
N THR A 122 -0.61 6.77 -9.83
CA THR A 122 -0.69 8.17 -10.20
C THR A 122 -1.86 8.83 -9.48
N ASN A 123 -1.59 9.92 -8.76
CA ASN A 123 -2.64 10.66 -8.06
C ASN A 123 -2.72 12.09 -8.56
N ILE A 124 -3.94 12.59 -8.69
CA ILE A 124 -4.25 14.00 -8.92
C ILE A 124 -5.16 14.46 -7.80
N TYR A 125 -4.74 15.46 -7.03
CA TYR A 125 -5.50 16.01 -5.92
C TYR A 125 -5.77 17.50 -6.08
N TYR A 126 -6.90 17.93 -5.54
CA TYR A 126 -7.21 19.33 -5.25
C TYR A 126 -7.30 19.52 -3.73
N ASN A 127 -6.45 20.39 -3.19
CA ASN A 127 -6.30 20.64 -1.76
C ASN A 127 -7.17 21.81 -1.33
N ILE A 128 -8.03 21.60 -0.34
CA ILE A 128 -8.90 22.63 0.27
C ILE A 128 -8.42 22.88 1.69
N LEU A 129 -7.85 24.07 1.91
CA LEU A 129 -7.32 24.45 3.22
C LEU A 129 -8.44 24.93 4.15
N ALA A 130 -8.49 24.40 5.35
CA ALA A 130 -9.38 24.81 6.42
C ALA A 130 -8.57 25.08 7.70
N LYS A 131 -9.14 25.86 8.64
CA LYS A 131 -8.47 26.20 9.92
C LYS A 131 -8.11 24.96 10.77
N PHE A 132 -8.84 23.87 10.60
CA PHE A 132 -8.71 22.64 11.40
C PHE A 132 -8.04 21.49 10.62
N GLY A 133 -7.62 21.72 9.38
CA GLY A 133 -6.96 20.72 8.56
C GLY A 133 -7.12 20.97 7.06
N THR A 134 -6.72 20.02 6.26
CA THR A 134 -6.77 20.06 4.80
C THR A 134 -7.65 18.92 4.30
N PHE A 135 -8.61 19.24 3.43
CA PHE A 135 -9.32 18.25 2.64
C PHE A 135 -8.62 18.09 1.30
N ARG A 136 -8.54 16.86 0.82
CA ARG A 136 -7.97 16.52 -0.48
C ARG A 136 -9.01 15.72 -1.26
N LEU A 137 -9.44 16.27 -2.38
CA LEU A 137 -10.29 15.56 -3.34
C LEU A 137 -9.38 15.04 -4.45
N GLY A 138 -9.45 13.77 -4.77
CA GLY A 138 -8.52 13.19 -5.70
C GLY A 138 -9.04 12.04 -6.54
N ILE A 139 -8.25 11.74 -7.55
CA ILE A 139 -8.36 10.54 -8.38
C ILE A 139 -7.01 9.84 -8.31
N THR A 140 -7.04 8.55 -8.06
CA THR A 140 -5.89 7.65 -8.10
C THR A 140 -6.07 6.66 -9.25
N ASP A 141 -5.02 6.50 -10.05
CA ASP A 141 -4.87 5.40 -11.01
C ASP A 141 -3.86 4.39 -10.44
N TYR A 142 -4.33 3.20 -10.15
CA TYR A 142 -3.50 2.05 -9.85
C TYR A 142 -3.23 1.30 -11.16
N HIS A 143 -2.03 1.44 -11.67
CA HIS A 143 -1.61 0.84 -12.93
C HIS A 143 -0.69 -0.36 -12.68
N PHE A 144 -1.14 -1.53 -13.15
CA PHE A 144 -0.40 -2.79 -13.12
C PHE A 144 0.12 -3.09 -14.54
N PRO A 145 1.31 -2.62 -14.91
CA PRO A 145 1.79 -2.62 -16.30
C PRO A 145 2.06 -3.99 -16.88
N ASP A 146 2.17 -5.00 -16.02
CA ASP A 146 2.53 -6.35 -16.41
C ASP A 146 1.46 -7.35 -16.00
N GLN A 147 1.11 -8.22 -16.91
CA GLN A 147 0.32 -9.41 -16.61
C GLN A 147 1.08 -10.65 -17.04
N TYR A 148 1.04 -11.68 -16.22
CA TYR A 148 1.53 -12.98 -16.60
C TYR A 148 0.36 -13.89 -16.93
N ILE A 149 0.44 -14.53 -18.08
CA ILE A 149 -0.54 -15.53 -18.50
C ILE A 149 0.12 -16.88 -18.44
N GLY A 150 -0.45 -17.77 -17.64
CA GLY A 150 -0.13 -19.18 -17.63
C GLY A 150 -1.05 -19.93 -18.61
N TYR A 151 -0.52 -20.86 -19.36
CA TYR A 151 -1.30 -21.77 -20.18
C TYR A 151 -0.72 -23.17 -20.15
N GLN A 152 -1.59 -24.15 -20.34
CA GLN A 152 -1.23 -25.56 -20.41
C GLN A 152 -1.22 -25.99 -21.87
N VAL A 153 -0.15 -26.66 -22.27
CA VAL A 153 -0.04 -27.32 -23.58
C VAL A 153 0.28 -28.79 -23.32
N LYS A 154 -0.36 -29.70 -24.03
CA LYS A 154 0.04 -31.11 -24.02
C LYS A 154 1.14 -31.31 -25.03
N ASP A 155 2.20 -32.01 -24.64
CA ASP A 155 3.24 -32.42 -25.57
C ASP A 155 2.77 -33.62 -26.43
N SER A 156 3.65 -34.11 -27.34
CA SER A 156 3.38 -35.24 -28.18
C SER A 156 3.10 -36.57 -27.47
N THR A 157 3.44 -36.64 -26.18
CA THR A 157 3.18 -37.80 -25.30
C THR A 157 1.89 -37.65 -24.51
N GLY A 158 1.23 -36.49 -24.56
CA GLY A 158 0.05 -36.14 -23.77
C GLY A 158 0.38 -35.59 -22.39
N ALA A 159 1.66 -35.44 -22.06
CA ALA A 159 2.07 -34.80 -20.82
C ALA A 159 1.76 -33.30 -20.86
N VAL A 160 1.24 -32.77 -19.74
CA VAL A 160 0.92 -31.34 -19.64
C VAL A 160 2.21 -30.57 -19.41
N ILE A 161 2.57 -29.74 -20.39
CA ILE A 161 3.64 -28.76 -20.27
C ILE A 161 2.99 -27.40 -19.95
N ARG A 162 3.51 -26.71 -18.97
CA ARG A 162 2.98 -25.45 -18.50
C ARG A 162 3.94 -24.32 -18.81
N TYR A 163 3.43 -23.25 -19.39
CA TYR A 163 4.20 -22.07 -19.73
C TYR A 163 3.57 -20.85 -19.08
N ALA A 164 4.40 -19.92 -18.65
CA ALA A 164 3.98 -18.59 -18.25
C ALA A 164 4.80 -17.56 -19.03
N TYR A 165 4.16 -16.53 -19.51
CA TYR A 165 4.83 -15.42 -20.16
C TYR A 165 4.24 -14.08 -19.75
N LYS A 166 5.10 -13.08 -19.69
CA LYS A 166 4.75 -11.71 -19.35
C LYS A 166 4.15 -11.00 -20.55
N ILE A 167 3.00 -10.38 -20.36
CA ILE A 167 2.39 -9.49 -21.36
C ILE A 167 2.42 -8.07 -20.81
N PRO A 168 3.05 -7.11 -21.50
CA PRO A 168 2.93 -5.71 -21.15
C PRO A 168 1.51 -5.21 -21.45
N ARG A 169 0.94 -4.45 -20.52
CA ARG A 169 -0.46 -3.99 -20.58
C ARG A 169 -0.58 -2.48 -20.36
N TRP A 170 0.42 -1.71 -20.73
CA TRP A 170 0.53 -0.28 -20.44
C TRP A 170 -0.69 0.57 -20.83
N LEU A 171 -1.44 0.18 -21.84
CA LEU A 171 -2.60 0.93 -22.34
C LEU A 171 -3.90 0.12 -22.28
N ASN A 172 -3.96 -0.89 -21.43
CA ASN A 172 -5.17 -1.68 -21.30
C ASN A 172 -6.11 -1.05 -20.28
N TRP A 173 -7.13 -0.34 -20.75
CA TRP A 173 -8.20 0.30 -19.99
C TRP A 173 -9.49 -0.53 -19.98
N ASP A 174 -9.43 -1.84 -20.19
CA ASP A 174 -10.61 -2.68 -20.07
C ASP A 174 -11.19 -2.58 -18.65
N GLY A 175 -12.52 -2.69 -18.54
CA GLY A 175 -13.22 -2.72 -17.25
C GLY A 175 -13.35 -4.12 -16.66
N ASP A 176 -14.18 -4.27 -15.62
CA ASP A 176 -14.60 -5.54 -15.00
C ASP A 176 -13.45 -6.41 -14.49
N GLY A 177 -12.41 -5.79 -13.95
CA GLY A 177 -11.23 -6.49 -13.42
C GLY A 177 -10.26 -7.01 -14.48
N LYS A 178 -10.47 -6.67 -15.77
CA LYS A 178 -9.65 -7.16 -16.90
C LYS A 178 -8.57 -6.18 -17.32
N GLY A 179 -8.73 -4.91 -16.99
CA GLY A 179 -7.81 -3.83 -17.34
C GLY A 179 -6.53 -3.86 -16.52
N ALA A 180 -5.56 -3.05 -16.96
CA ALA A 180 -4.34 -2.79 -16.20
C ALA A 180 -4.47 -1.56 -15.29
N HIS A 181 -5.48 -0.74 -15.49
CA HIS A 181 -5.74 0.49 -14.75
C HIS A 181 -6.98 0.36 -13.91
N THR A 182 -6.88 0.70 -12.63
CA THR A 182 -8.04 0.81 -11.72
C THR A 182 -8.11 2.24 -11.22
N LEU A 183 -9.24 2.91 -11.46
CA LEU A 183 -9.46 4.27 -10.99
C LEU A 183 -10.23 4.28 -9.67
N GLU A 184 -9.72 5.06 -8.74
CA GLU A 184 -10.31 5.31 -7.43
C GLU A 184 -10.57 6.81 -7.24
N LEU A 185 -11.73 7.18 -6.75
CA LEU A 185 -12.02 8.52 -6.24
C LEU A 185 -11.73 8.57 -4.75
N ASN A 186 -11.05 9.64 -4.33
CA ASN A 186 -10.58 9.82 -2.95
C ASN A 186 -11.11 11.09 -2.33
N LEU A 187 -11.52 11.00 -1.08
CA LEU A 187 -11.69 12.12 -0.17
C LEU A 187 -10.81 11.87 1.06
N GLU A 188 -9.79 12.69 1.21
CA GLU A 188 -8.91 12.63 2.37
C GLU A 188 -9.11 13.86 3.25
N PHE A 189 -8.99 13.67 4.56
CA PHE A 189 -8.85 14.74 5.52
C PHE A 189 -7.55 14.55 6.28
N THR A 190 -6.79 15.61 6.40
CA THR A 190 -5.56 15.65 7.20
C THR A 190 -5.69 16.78 8.21
N GLY A 191 -5.65 16.45 9.48
CA GLY A 191 -5.73 17.43 10.56
C GLY A 191 -4.48 18.31 10.67
N THR A 192 -4.42 19.09 11.73
CA THR A 192 -3.29 20.01 12.02
C THR A 192 -2.21 19.30 12.84
N GLU A 193 -1.04 19.95 12.99
CA GLU A 193 0.02 19.46 13.91
C GLU A 193 -0.45 19.30 15.36
N LYS A 194 -1.45 20.09 15.81
CA LYS A 194 -2.04 19.98 17.15
C LYS A 194 -3.06 18.84 17.26
N PHE A 195 -3.65 18.45 16.15
CA PHE A 195 -4.62 17.37 16.05
C PHE A 195 -4.34 16.56 14.79
N PRO A 196 -3.29 15.73 14.77
CA PRO A 196 -2.79 15.03 13.60
C PRO A 196 -3.61 13.74 13.32
N LEU A 197 -4.91 13.90 13.14
CA LEU A 197 -5.83 12.88 12.64
C LEU A 197 -5.81 12.88 11.13
N TRP A 198 -5.85 11.71 10.50
CA TRP A 198 -6.25 11.63 9.09
C TRP A 198 -7.43 10.69 8.90
N LEU A 199 -8.20 10.96 7.87
CA LEU A 199 -9.31 10.15 7.42
C LEU A 199 -9.19 9.97 5.91
N LEU A 200 -9.52 8.80 5.41
CA LEU A 200 -9.62 8.49 3.99
C LEU A 200 -10.98 7.83 3.73
N PHE A 201 -11.67 8.33 2.72
CA PHE A 201 -12.75 7.64 2.03
C PHE A 201 -12.30 7.43 0.58
N ALA A 202 -12.44 6.21 0.08
CA ALA A 202 -12.05 5.86 -1.27
C ALA A 202 -13.09 4.93 -1.91
N ILE A 203 -13.33 5.09 -3.20
CA ILE A 203 -14.22 4.24 -3.97
C ILE A 203 -13.62 3.94 -5.34
N ASN A 204 -13.52 2.67 -5.69
CA ASN A 204 -13.14 2.25 -7.04
C ASN A 204 -14.29 2.51 -8.01
N VAL A 205 -14.00 3.22 -9.10
CA VAL A 205 -15.02 3.63 -10.10
C VAL A 205 -14.78 3.05 -11.49
N HIS A 206 -13.60 2.44 -11.71
CA HIS A 206 -13.26 1.77 -12.96
C HIS A 206 -12.44 0.51 -12.68
N ASN A 207 -12.69 -0.53 -13.47
CA ASN A 207 -12.01 -1.82 -13.47
C ASN A 207 -12.10 -2.60 -12.13
N ASP A 208 -13.10 -2.29 -11.32
CA ASP A 208 -13.46 -3.06 -10.13
C ASP A 208 -14.96 -3.38 -10.21
N PRO A 209 -15.34 -4.64 -10.46
CA PRO A 209 -16.75 -5.03 -10.62
C PRO A 209 -17.60 -4.77 -9.37
N ASP A 210 -17.00 -4.69 -8.20
CA ASP A 210 -17.70 -4.52 -6.93
C ASP A 210 -17.76 -3.04 -6.52
N ASN A 211 -17.07 -2.12 -7.24
CA ASN A 211 -16.92 -0.71 -6.86
C ASN A 211 -16.53 -0.57 -5.38
N ALA A 212 -15.48 -1.25 -4.98
CA ALA A 212 -15.04 -1.37 -3.60
C ALA A 212 -14.94 -0.02 -2.91
N ILE A 213 -15.54 0.10 -1.73
CA ILE A 213 -15.44 1.27 -0.87
C ILE A 213 -14.51 0.95 0.28
N TYR A 214 -13.54 1.83 0.51
CA TYR A 214 -12.58 1.70 1.60
C TYR A 214 -12.59 2.94 2.49
N LEU A 215 -12.54 2.71 3.79
CA LEU A 215 -12.39 3.73 4.81
C LEU A 215 -11.13 3.47 5.62
N GLU A 216 -10.42 4.53 5.98
CA GLU A 216 -9.29 4.44 6.89
C GLU A 216 -9.24 5.67 7.80
N ALA A 217 -8.85 5.45 9.03
CA ALA A 217 -8.58 6.50 9.99
C ALA A 217 -7.26 6.22 10.71
N GLY A 218 -6.52 7.27 11.01
CA GLY A 218 -5.29 7.12 11.78
C GLY A 218 -4.90 8.39 12.51
N TYR A 219 -3.98 8.22 13.47
CA TYR A 219 -3.48 9.29 14.33
C TYR A 219 -1.97 9.21 14.48
N ILE A 220 -1.31 10.38 14.47
CA ILE A 220 0.15 10.50 14.60
C ILE A 220 0.50 11.13 15.93
N PHE A 221 1.21 10.40 16.78
CA PHE A 221 1.77 10.90 18.03
C PHE A 221 3.21 11.36 17.81
N ASN A 222 3.48 12.64 18.03
CA ASN A 222 4.85 13.16 17.95
C ASN A 222 5.58 12.86 19.27
N LEU A 223 6.63 12.06 19.18
CA LEU A 223 7.44 11.60 20.32
C LEU A 223 8.88 12.14 20.19
N LEU A 224 9.11 13.37 20.58
CA LEU A 224 10.40 14.08 20.39
C LEU A 224 10.78 14.13 18.90
N GLN A 225 11.82 13.40 18.51
CA GLN A 225 12.30 13.31 17.13
C GLN A 225 11.69 12.13 16.35
N ASN A 226 10.77 11.40 16.98
CA ASN A 226 10.15 10.21 16.41
C ASN A 226 8.64 10.46 16.26
N LYS A 227 7.99 9.60 15.50
CA LYS A 227 6.54 9.58 15.35
C LYS A 227 6.04 8.17 15.60
N LEU A 228 4.97 8.04 16.34
CA LEU A 228 4.18 6.83 16.45
C LEU A 228 2.89 7.05 15.69
N THR A 229 2.63 6.22 14.71
CA THR A 229 1.42 6.26 13.90
C THR A 229 0.57 5.04 14.20
N ILE A 230 -0.72 5.23 14.44
CA ILE A 230 -1.69 4.14 14.63
C ILE A 230 -2.81 4.36 13.62
N TRP A 231 -3.21 3.33 12.91
CA TRP A 231 -4.32 3.42 11.95
C TRP A 231 -5.11 2.12 11.85
N GLY A 232 -6.30 2.23 11.30
CA GLY A 232 -7.13 1.08 10.94
C GLY A 232 -8.02 1.41 9.77
N GLY A 233 -8.29 0.41 8.96
CA GLY A 233 -9.09 0.56 7.75
C GLY A 233 -9.97 -0.65 7.48
N GLY A 234 -10.98 -0.43 6.66
CA GLY A 234 -11.93 -1.46 6.30
C GLY A 234 -12.78 -1.12 5.09
N THR A 235 -13.51 -2.11 4.61
CA THR A 235 -14.40 -1.99 3.46
C THR A 235 -15.85 -1.88 3.86
N ILE A 236 -16.64 -1.17 3.05
CA ILE A 236 -18.09 -1.16 3.11
C ILE A 236 -18.62 -1.99 1.94
N GLY A 237 -19.43 -3.00 2.26
CA GLY A 237 -19.94 -3.96 1.28
C GLY A 237 -18.94 -5.08 0.96
N ALA A 238 -19.36 -6.01 0.12
CA ALA A 238 -18.49 -7.05 -0.41
C ALA A 238 -17.48 -6.45 -1.37
N SER A 239 -16.26 -6.97 -1.37
CA SER A 239 -15.22 -6.50 -2.28
C SER A 239 -14.22 -7.60 -2.59
N ARG A 240 -14.15 -7.99 -3.85
CA ARG A 240 -13.10 -8.90 -4.34
C ARG A 240 -11.74 -8.23 -4.30
N TRP A 241 -11.68 -6.92 -4.41
CA TRP A 241 -10.44 -6.15 -4.38
C TRP A 241 -9.70 -6.24 -3.05
N TYR A 242 -10.43 -6.25 -1.92
CA TYR A 242 -9.85 -6.30 -0.57
C TYR A 242 -9.98 -7.63 0.14
N GLN A 243 -10.76 -8.58 -0.38
CA GLN A 243 -11.13 -9.82 0.27
C GLN A 243 -10.65 -11.06 -0.49
N PHE A 244 -9.47 -10.97 -1.10
CA PHE A 244 -8.88 -12.09 -1.84
C PHE A 244 -8.34 -13.16 -0.90
N HIS A 245 -8.97 -14.34 -0.87
CA HIS A 245 -8.40 -15.54 -0.29
C HIS A 245 -7.54 -16.27 -1.32
N TYR A 246 -6.23 -16.22 -1.13
CA TYR A 246 -5.27 -16.92 -1.98
C TYR A 246 -5.25 -18.43 -1.83
N GLU A 247 -5.79 -18.98 -0.77
CA GLU A 247 -5.58 -20.38 -0.40
C GLU A 247 -6.83 -21.25 -0.41
N SER A 248 -7.98 -20.73 -0.73
CA SER A 248 -9.20 -21.51 -0.69
C SER A 248 -9.52 -22.09 -2.06
N SER A 249 -9.14 -23.36 -2.27
CA SER A 249 -9.76 -24.24 -3.26
C SER A 249 -11.21 -24.61 -2.90
N ASP A 250 -11.71 -24.10 -1.77
CA ASP A 250 -13.06 -24.33 -1.27
C ASP A 250 -13.99 -23.23 -1.77
N PRO A 251 -14.89 -23.53 -2.73
CA PRO A 251 -15.84 -22.55 -3.25
C PRO A 251 -16.85 -22.06 -2.19
N THR A 252 -16.93 -22.73 -1.02
CA THR A 252 -17.81 -22.31 0.07
C THR A 252 -17.17 -21.22 0.95
N LYS A 253 -15.88 -21.00 0.82
CA LYS A 253 -15.17 -19.85 1.43
C LYS A 253 -15.15 -18.63 0.52
N GLN A 254 -16.09 -18.54 -0.41
CA GLN A 254 -16.31 -17.35 -1.20
C GLN A 254 -16.59 -16.16 -0.29
N LEU A 255 -16.14 -15.00 -0.75
CA LEU A 255 -16.35 -13.65 -0.21
C LEU A 255 -17.31 -13.58 0.97
N LYS A 256 -16.82 -13.19 2.14
CA LYS A 256 -17.71 -12.75 3.22
C LYS A 256 -18.44 -11.51 2.69
N GLU A 257 -19.72 -11.68 2.37
CA GLU A 257 -20.58 -10.56 2.05
C GLU A 257 -20.65 -9.62 3.25
N GLY A 258 -20.39 -8.34 3.05
CA GLY A 258 -20.60 -7.31 4.05
C GLY A 258 -19.38 -6.44 4.35
N ASN A 259 -19.56 -5.60 5.37
CA ASN A 259 -18.51 -4.70 5.86
C ASN A 259 -17.41 -5.50 6.57
N ALA A 260 -16.17 -5.17 6.33
CA ALA A 260 -15.03 -5.85 6.94
C ALA A 260 -13.95 -4.86 7.39
N LEU A 261 -13.46 -5.05 8.62
CA LEU A 261 -12.19 -4.45 9.01
C LEU A 261 -11.08 -5.23 8.30
N THR A 262 -10.30 -4.54 7.47
CA THR A 262 -9.27 -5.18 6.65
C THR A 262 -7.91 -5.14 7.33
N ASN A 263 -7.56 -4.01 7.92
CA ASN A 263 -6.24 -3.82 8.50
C ASN A 263 -6.26 -2.97 9.78
N PHE A 264 -5.26 -3.21 10.60
CA PHE A 264 -4.84 -2.34 11.68
C PHE A 264 -3.32 -2.28 11.69
N GLY A 265 -2.75 -1.09 11.87
CA GLY A 265 -1.31 -0.93 11.86
C GLY A 265 -0.80 0.02 12.92
N ILE A 266 0.44 -0.23 13.31
CA ILE A 266 1.25 0.63 14.15
C ILE A 266 2.58 0.83 13.46
N ALA A 267 3.03 2.09 13.32
CA ALA A 267 4.33 2.42 12.78
C ALA A 267 5.11 3.31 13.72
N PHE A 268 6.38 3.00 13.87
CA PHE A 268 7.35 3.86 14.54
C PHE A 268 8.27 4.48 13.51
N SER A 269 8.46 5.82 13.59
CA SER A 269 9.10 6.56 12.52
C SER A 269 10.08 7.64 12.97
N ARG A 270 11.13 7.90 12.14
CA ARG A 270 12.10 8.96 12.34
C ARG A 270 12.64 9.53 11.04
N GLU A 271 12.76 10.86 10.98
CA GLU A 271 13.47 11.58 9.92
C GLU A 271 14.85 12.01 10.39
N VAL A 272 15.83 11.84 9.52
CA VAL A 272 17.20 12.29 9.72
C VAL A 272 17.54 13.26 8.59
N TYR A 273 17.73 14.51 8.95
CA TYR A 273 18.18 15.53 8.02
C TYR A 273 19.67 15.35 7.79
N ILE A 274 20.08 14.97 6.59
CA ILE A 274 21.47 14.91 6.16
C ILE A 274 21.89 16.33 5.78
N GLU A 275 21.04 16.98 4.99
CA GLU A 275 21.12 18.40 4.59
C GLU A 275 19.73 19.01 4.69
N SER A 276 19.62 20.32 4.51
CA SER A 276 18.32 21.02 4.54
C SER A 276 17.33 20.54 3.46
N TRP A 277 17.85 20.02 2.36
CA TRP A 277 17.13 19.51 1.19
C TRP A 277 17.16 18.00 1.06
N LEU A 278 17.94 17.28 1.88
CA LEU A 278 18.13 15.83 1.82
C LEU A 278 17.76 15.19 3.14
N ILE A 279 16.71 14.41 3.13
CA ILE A 279 16.14 13.78 4.32
C ILE A 279 16.14 12.27 4.12
N LEU A 280 16.68 11.57 5.09
CA LEU A 280 16.59 10.13 5.19
C LEU A 280 15.48 9.78 6.19
N ASN A 281 14.50 9.07 5.73
CA ASN A 281 13.34 8.66 6.50
C ASN A 281 13.31 7.13 6.60
N PHE A 282 12.92 6.63 7.73
CA PHE A 282 12.96 5.20 7.97
C PHE A 282 11.77 4.72 8.84
N SER A 283 11.14 3.49 8.61
CA SER A 283 10.00 2.93 9.35
C SER A 283 10.17 1.51 9.80
N LEU A 284 9.67 1.26 10.96
CA LEU A 284 9.28 -0.08 11.39
C LEU A 284 7.75 -0.08 11.56
N GLN A 285 7.07 -0.99 10.87
CA GLN A 285 5.63 -1.10 10.93
C GLN A 285 5.24 -2.52 11.31
N ASP A 286 4.15 -2.63 12.05
CA ASP A 286 3.47 -3.88 12.36
C ASP A 286 2.02 -3.75 11.90
N VAL A 287 1.63 -4.56 10.93
CA VAL A 287 0.32 -4.49 10.27
C VAL A 287 -0.38 -5.83 10.39
N ILE A 288 -1.56 -5.79 10.98
CA ILE A 288 -2.47 -6.93 11.08
C ILE A 288 -3.42 -6.88 9.88
N ASP A 289 -3.43 -7.91 9.09
CA ASP A 289 -4.45 -8.22 8.11
C ASP A 289 -5.50 -9.11 8.79
N PHE A 290 -6.67 -8.56 9.04
CA PHE A 290 -7.75 -9.29 9.71
C PHE A 290 -8.40 -10.33 8.83
N TYR A 291 -8.24 -10.19 7.53
CA TYR A 291 -8.86 -11.09 6.58
C TYR A 291 -8.04 -12.36 6.40
N GLU A 292 -6.73 -12.23 6.23
CA GLU A 292 -5.81 -13.37 6.17
C GLU A 292 -5.39 -13.88 7.56
N GLU A 293 -5.90 -13.26 8.63
CA GLU A 293 -5.48 -13.55 10.02
C GLU A 293 -3.95 -13.52 10.18
N ARG A 294 -3.31 -12.58 9.48
CA ARG A 294 -1.85 -12.49 9.40
C ARG A 294 -1.35 -11.19 10.02
N ASN A 295 -0.21 -11.30 10.67
CA ASN A 295 0.57 -10.14 11.11
C ASN A 295 1.84 -10.03 10.26
N THR A 296 2.15 -8.82 9.79
CA THR A 296 3.32 -8.56 8.96
C THR A 296 4.12 -7.41 9.53
N ILE A 297 5.38 -7.69 9.84
CA ILE A 297 6.36 -6.67 10.21
C ILE A 297 7.13 -6.29 8.96
N LEU A 298 7.18 -4.99 8.68
CA LEU A 298 7.98 -4.45 7.59
C LEU A 298 8.90 -3.34 8.07
N PHE A 299 10.06 -3.30 7.46
CA PHE A 299 11.02 -2.22 7.58
C PHE A 299 11.17 -1.51 6.24
N SER A 300 11.24 -0.18 6.29
CA SER A 300 11.45 0.62 5.09
C SER A 300 12.37 1.80 5.35
N THR A 301 13.01 2.29 4.30
CA THR A 301 13.80 3.51 4.31
C THR A 301 13.52 4.33 3.06
N THR A 302 13.46 5.64 3.20
CA THR A 302 13.18 6.54 2.07
C THR A 302 14.17 7.70 2.07
N LEU A 303 14.86 7.89 0.96
CA LEU A 303 15.63 9.09 0.67
C LEU A 303 14.71 10.10 0.00
N LYS A 304 14.58 11.29 0.58
CA LYS A 304 13.71 12.38 0.10
C LYS A 304 14.55 13.57 -0.30
N ILE A 305 14.16 14.22 -1.37
CA ILE A 305 14.70 15.50 -1.83
C ILE A 305 13.53 16.50 -1.90
N GLU A 306 13.66 17.61 -1.17
CA GLU A 306 12.62 18.65 -1.01
C GLU A 306 13.11 20.01 -1.48
#